data_edbece3c60a4ae9fa667d8371cb4ceb4
#
_entry.id   edbece3c60a4ae9fa667d8371cb4ceb4
#
_cell.length_a   1.000
_cell.length_b   1.000
_cell.length_c   1.000
_cell.angle_alpha   90.00
_cell.angle_beta   90.00
_cell.angle_gamma   90.00
#
_symmetry.space_group_name_H-M   'P 1'
#
loop_
_entity.id
_entity.type
_entity.pdbx_description
1 polymer ?
#
loop_
_entity_poly.entity_id
_entity_poly.type
_entity_poly.pdbx_seq_one_letter_code
_entity_poly.pdbx_strand_id
1 'polypeptide(L)'
;MDENKIAGRYQPVTITLDATDVEGDALTYSVVGDVSNGTLGSVSTNQIIYTPTQDFNGTDTFTYKANDGTDDSNTATVTVTVNAVNDAPVTTDQSASTDEDTAVEITLTSTDIESDTITYSIVSDVSNGTTSLSGTTVTYTPTANYNGTDTFTFTANDGTDDSNTSTVTITVASVNDAPVANNVTASTQSRTGNMLQAVTITLDA
;
A
#
# COMPACT_ATOMS: atom_id res chain seq x y z
N MET A 1 11.98 11.36 17.80
CA MET A 1 10.51 11.34 17.58
C MET A 1 10.32 11.73 16.15
N ASP A 2 10.13 10.72 15.31
CA ASP A 2 9.96 10.90 13.87
C ASP A 2 8.61 11.55 13.64
N GLU A 3 8.65 12.77 13.12
CA GLU A 3 7.45 13.44 12.68
C GLU A 3 6.93 12.70 11.44
N ASN A 4 5.85 11.98 11.68
CA ASN A 4 4.95 11.41 10.71
C ASN A 4 5.03 12.12 9.34
N LYS A 5 5.65 11.48 8.34
CA LYS A 5 5.50 11.86 6.93
C LYS A 5 4.03 11.63 6.57
N ILE A 6 3.23 12.64 6.80
CA ILE A 6 1.87 12.68 6.26
C ILE A 6 2.03 12.90 4.76
N ALA A 7 1.65 11.90 4.00
CA ALA A 7 1.48 11.94 2.56
C ALA A 7 0.80 13.25 2.12
N GLY A 8 1.28 13.87 1.04
CA GLY A 8 0.61 14.99 0.40
C GLY A 8 0.58 16.29 1.22
N ARG A 9 1.73 16.81 1.62
CA ARG A 9 1.75 18.13 2.27
C ARG A 9 1.56 19.23 1.24
N TYR A 10 0.33 19.66 1.04
CA TYR A 10 0.06 20.93 0.38
C TYR A 10 0.64 22.07 1.24
N GLN A 11 1.60 22.83 0.70
CA GLN A 11 2.19 23.97 1.40
C GLN A 11 1.53 25.26 0.90
N PRO A 12 0.91 26.05 1.79
CA PRO A 12 0.41 27.37 1.43
C PRO A 12 1.57 28.24 0.93
N VAL A 13 1.34 28.99 -0.13
CA VAL A 13 2.29 29.96 -0.67
C VAL A 13 1.72 31.38 -0.57
N THR A 14 2.56 32.31 -0.10
CA THR A 14 2.23 33.74 -0.10
C THR A 14 2.64 34.32 -1.44
N ILE A 15 1.68 34.92 -2.13
CA ILE A 15 1.84 35.55 -3.43
C ILE A 15 1.74 37.06 -3.24
N THR A 16 2.71 37.79 -3.77
CA THR A 16 2.70 39.25 -3.79
C THR A 16 2.10 39.72 -5.12
N LEU A 17 1.01 40.43 -5.04
CA LEU A 17 0.35 41.10 -6.19
C LEU A 17 1.10 42.38 -6.52
N ASP A 18 1.28 42.66 -7.79
CA ASP A 18 2.06 43.79 -8.28
C ASP A 18 1.24 44.63 -9.27
N ALA A 19 1.31 45.93 -9.11
CA ALA A 19 0.75 46.92 -10.02
C ALA A 19 1.52 48.24 -9.92
N THR A 20 1.47 49.06 -10.96
CA THR A 20 2.12 50.36 -11.00
C THR A 20 1.09 51.43 -11.29
N ASP A 21 1.24 52.56 -10.62
CA ASP A 21 0.50 53.78 -10.84
C ASP A 21 1.47 54.91 -11.23
N VAL A 22 1.11 55.72 -12.23
CA VAL A 22 1.98 56.76 -12.80
C VAL A 22 2.10 57.96 -11.85
N GLU A 23 1.04 58.28 -11.15
CA GLU A 23 0.93 59.38 -10.20
C GLU A 23 1.54 58.99 -8.82
N GLY A 24 1.72 57.66 -8.59
CA GLY A 24 2.28 57.13 -7.34
C GLY A 24 1.23 56.96 -6.24
N ASP A 25 -0.04 56.84 -6.61
CA ASP A 25 -1.14 56.70 -5.65
C ASP A 25 -1.09 55.35 -4.92
N ALA A 26 -1.72 55.29 -3.74
CA ALA A 26 -1.77 54.08 -2.94
C ALA A 26 -2.74 53.06 -3.55
N LEU A 27 -2.25 51.89 -3.88
CA LEU A 27 -3.01 50.81 -4.51
C LEU A 27 -3.65 49.86 -3.50
N THR A 28 -4.89 49.50 -3.78
CA THR A 28 -5.63 48.41 -3.15
C THR A 28 -5.83 47.27 -4.16
N TYR A 29 -5.92 46.03 -3.68
CA TYR A 29 -6.00 44.85 -4.55
C TYR A 29 -7.24 44.04 -4.26
N SER A 30 -7.86 43.49 -5.31
CA SER A 30 -9.02 42.62 -5.20
C SER A 30 -8.93 41.42 -6.17
N VAL A 31 -9.39 40.26 -5.72
CA VAL A 31 -9.54 39.07 -6.56
C VAL A 31 -10.81 39.20 -7.41
N VAL A 32 -10.68 38.88 -8.69
CA VAL A 32 -11.78 38.94 -9.67
C VAL A 32 -12.24 37.55 -10.09
N GLY A 33 -11.31 36.67 -10.38
CA GLY A 33 -11.56 35.25 -10.69
C GLY A 33 -10.81 34.35 -9.74
N ASP A 34 -11.49 33.36 -9.19
CA ASP A 34 -10.97 32.45 -8.16
C ASP A 34 -10.20 31.27 -8.78
N VAL A 35 -9.45 30.54 -7.95
CA VAL A 35 -8.75 29.30 -8.28
C VAL A 35 -9.72 28.13 -8.43
N SER A 36 -9.30 27.07 -9.11
CA SER A 36 -10.08 25.84 -9.29
C SER A 36 -9.62 24.67 -8.42
N ASN A 37 -8.34 24.64 -8.08
CA ASN A 37 -7.71 23.51 -7.41
C ASN A 37 -7.04 23.91 -6.08
N GLY A 38 -7.66 24.86 -5.38
CA GLY A 38 -7.17 25.37 -4.11
C GLY A 38 -8.14 26.35 -3.47
N THR A 39 -7.62 27.12 -2.52
CA THR A 39 -8.34 28.22 -1.88
C THR A 39 -7.45 29.44 -1.78
N LEU A 40 -8.04 30.63 -1.91
CA LEU A 40 -7.40 31.91 -1.68
C LEU A 40 -7.81 32.46 -0.31
N GLY A 41 -6.81 32.93 0.44
CA GLY A 41 -7.02 33.73 1.64
C GLY A 41 -7.51 35.15 1.30
N SER A 42 -7.75 35.95 2.32
CA SER A 42 -8.04 37.37 2.13
C SER A 42 -6.79 38.14 1.67
N VAL A 43 -6.97 39.10 0.79
CA VAL A 43 -5.90 40.04 0.41
C VAL A 43 -5.54 40.91 1.62
N SER A 44 -4.27 40.97 1.96
CA SER A 44 -3.71 41.81 3.02
C SER A 44 -2.61 42.67 2.42
N THR A 45 -2.84 44.00 2.34
CA THR A 45 -2.01 44.94 1.60
C THR A 45 -1.92 44.54 0.13
N ASN A 46 -0.85 43.92 -0.33
CA ASN A 46 -0.68 43.38 -1.68
C ASN A 46 -0.32 41.89 -1.65
N GLN A 47 -0.65 41.19 -0.58
CA GLN A 47 -0.34 39.75 -0.43
C GLN A 47 -1.62 38.93 -0.30
N ILE A 48 -1.59 37.74 -0.88
CA ILE A 48 -2.64 36.72 -0.77
C ILE A 48 -2.00 35.36 -0.57
N ILE A 49 -2.63 34.51 0.24
CA ILE A 49 -2.18 33.15 0.46
C ILE A 49 -2.99 32.22 -0.44
N TYR A 50 -2.32 31.44 -1.25
CA TYR A 50 -2.90 30.31 -1.98
C TYR A 50 -2.60 29.02 -1.23
N THR A 51 -3.62 28.19 -1.03
CA THR A 51 -3.50 26.83 -0.46
C THR A 51 -4.05 25.85 -1.48
N PRO A 52 -3.21 24.95 -2.07
CA PRO A 52 -3.69 23.96 -3.01
C PRO A 52 -4.64 22.95 -2.34
N THR A 53 -5.51 22.34 -3.11
CA THR A 53 -6.25 21.14 -2.67
C THR A 53 -5.27 20.00 -2.41
N GLN A 54 -5.60 19.12 -1.47
CA GLN A 54 -4.78 17.96 -1.16
C GLN A 54 -4.53 17.14 -2.43
N ASP A 55 -3.28 16.66 -2.59
CA ASP A 55 -2.80 15.81 -3.67
C ASP A 55 -2.92 16.44 -5.08
N PHE A 56 -3.25 17.75 -5.16
CA PHE A 56 -3.21 18.47 -6.41
C PHE A 56 -1.78 18.80 -6.81
N ASN A 57 -1.42 18.47 -8.03
CA ASN A 57 -0.23 18.95 -8.74
C ASN A 57 -0.63 19.51 -10.12
N GLY A 58 0.13 20.45 -10.64
CA GLY A 58 -0.15 21.09 -11.91
C GLY A 58 -0.22 22.61 -11.81
N THR A 59 -0.96 23.23 -12.71
CA THR A 59 -1.09 24.69 -12.78
C THR A 59 -2.49 25.12 -12.39
N ASP A 60 -2.57 26.08 -11.47
CA ASP A 60 -3.80 26.77 -11.11
C ASP A 60 -3.67 28.26 -11.41
N THR A 61 -4.77 28.96 -11.61
CA THR A 61 -4.78 30.40 -11.96
C THR A 61 -5.88 31.14 -11.26
N PHE A 62 -5.60 32.39 -10.93
CA PHE A 62 -6.60 33.33 -10.50
C PHE A 62 -6.36 34.71 -11.12
N THR A 63 -7.34 35.61 -11.06
CA THR A 63 -7.21 36.94 -11.61
C THR A 63 -7.46 38.00 -10.54
N TYR A 64 -6.78 39.13 -10.68
CA TYR A 64 -6.93 40.26 -9.77
C TYR A 64 -6.93 41.61 -10.51
N LYS A 65 -7.33 42.64 -9.80
CA LYS A 65 -7.21 44.06 -10.16
C LYS A 65 -6.59 44.85 -9.02
N ALA A 66 -5.94 45.94 -9.38
CA ALA A 66 -5.59 47.01 -8.47
C ALA A 66 -6.55 48.20 -8.64
N ASN A 67 -6.69 49.05 -7.62
CA ASN A 67 -7.48 50.29 -7.65
C ASN A 67 -6.70 51.36 -6.89
N ASP A 68 -6.60 52.53 -7.48
CA ASP A 68 -5.89 53.71 -6.98
C ASP A 68 -6.75 54.61 -6.05
N GLY A 69 -7.99 54.21 -5.82
CA GLY A 69 -8.99 54.99 -5.08
C GLY A 69 -10.00 55.70 -6.00
N THR A 70 -9.77 55.70 -7.31
CA THR A 70 -10.61 56.31 -8.33
C THR A 70 -11.00 55.33 -9.42
N ASP A 71 -10.01 54.65 -10.02
CA ASP A 71 -10.18 53.78 -11.16
C ASP A 71 -9.57 52.38 -10.91
N ASP A 72 -10.16 51.39 -11.57
CA ASP A 72 -9.62 50.02 -11.57
C ASP A 72 -8.58 49.81 -12.68
N SER A 73 -7.54 49.04 -12.40
CA SER A 73 -6.61 48.57 -13.41
C SER A 73 -7.24 47.57 -14.40
N ASN A 74 -6.50 47.20 -15.42
CA ASN A 74 -6.80 45.97 -16.17
C ASN A 74 -6.80 44.75 -15.25
N THR A 75 -7.47 43.68 -15.69
CA THR A 75 -7.39 42.38 -15.00
C THR A 75 -6.06 41.71 -15.33
N ALA A 76 -5.32 41.34 -14.29
CA ALA A 76 -4.06 40.56 -14.37
C ALA A 76 -4.28 39.13 -13.91
N THR A 77 -3.49 38.20 -14.43
CA THR A 77 -3.56 36.79 -14.09
C THR A 77 -2.32 36.38 -13.28
N VAL A 78 -2.56 35.67 -12.19
CA VAL A 78 -1.52 34.93 -11.45
C VAL A 78 -1.59 33.47 -11.84
N THR A 79 -0.43 32.91 -12.16
CA THR A 79 -0.28 31.48 -12.44
C THR A 79 0.53 30.87 -11.28
N VAL A 80 -0.04 29.83 -10.66
CA VAL A 80 0.61 29.08 -9.57
C VAL A 80 0.94 27.69 -10.08
N THR A 81 2.20 27.32 -10.00
CA THR A 81 2.64 25.95 -10.30
C THR A 81 2.79 25.19 -8.99
N VAL A 82 2.05 24.10 -8.84
CA VAL A 82 2.13 23.17 -7.72
C VAL A 82 2.90 21.94 -8.22
N ASN A 83 4.08 21.71 -7.65
CA ASN A 83 4.91 20.57 -8.02
C ASN A 83 4.38 19.31 -7.36
N ALA A 84 4.44 18.18 -8.08
CA ALA A 84 4.15 16.87 -7.51
C ALA A 84 5.16 16.55 -6.39
N VAL A 85 4.67 15.92 -5.35
CA VAL A 85 5.46 15.35 -4.25
C VAL A 85 5.04 13.89 -4.15
N ASN A 86 6.00 12.97 -4.12
CA ASN A 86 5.74 11.55 -4.03
C ASN A 86 5.05 11.20 -2.71
N ASP A 87 3.97 10.44 -2.81
CA ASP A 87 3.26 9.81 -1.68
C ASP A 87 3.57 8.31 -1.67
N ALA A 88 4.00 7.80 -0.51
CA ALA A 88 4.32 6.38 -0.39
C ALA A 88 3.06 5.51 -0.63
N PRO A 89 3.18 4.36 -1.30
CA PRO A 89 2.06 3.46 -1.51
C PRO A 89 1.48 2.94 -0.19
N VAL A 90 0.22 2.56 -0.20
CA VAL A 90 -0.48 2.03 0.97
C VAL A 90 -0.91 0.60 0.70
N THR A 91 -0.50 -0.32 1.58
CA THR A 91 -0.95 -1.71 1.58
C THR A 91 -1.97 -1.95 2.70
N THR A 92 -2.77 -3.00 2.53
CA THR A 92 -3.75 -3.45 3.53
C THR A 92 -3.60 -4.94 3.78
N ASP A 93 -4.01 -5.39 4.97
CA ASP A 93 -4.01 -6.80 5.32
C ASP A 93 -4.91 -7.60 4.38
N GLN A 94 -4.44 -8.80 4.01
CA GLN A 94 -5.13 -9.69 3.07
C GLN A 94 -5.31 -11.08 3.69
N SER A 95 -6.20 -11.87 3.11
CA SER A 95 -6.41 -13.26 3.50
C SER A 95 -6.55 -14.16 2.29
N ALA A 96 -6.10 -15.41 2.46
CA ALA A 96 -6.25 -16.48 1.48
C ALA A 96 -6.62 -17.79 2.17
N SER A 97 -7.07 -18.77 1.41
CA SER A 97 -7.31 -20.11 1.91
C SER A 97 -6.91 -21.16 0.87
N THR A 98 -6.46 -22.31 1.34
CA THR A 98 -6.16 -23.48 0.53
C THR A 98 -6.38 -24.73 1.34
N ASP A 99 -6.41 -25.88 0.69
CA ASP A 99 -6.34 -27.19 1.33
C ASP A 99 -4.88 -27.52 1.63
N GLU A 100 -4.60 -28.41 2.63
CA GLU A 100 -3.28 -28.97 2.81
C GLU A 100 -2.80 -29.63 1.51
N ASP A 101 -1.46 -29.71 1.33
CA ASP A 101 -0.82 -30.25 0.13
C ASP A 101 -1.17 -29.54 -1.21
N THR A 102 -1.90 -28.44 -1.16
CA THR A 102 -2.31 -27.66 -2.33
C THR A 102 -1.72 -26.26 -2.28
N ALA A 103 -0.98 -25.88 -3.32
CA ALA A 103 -0.46 -24.54 -3.44
C ALA A 103 -1.57 -23.53 -3.82
N VAL A 104 -1.44 -22.28 -3.35
CA VAL A 104 -2.35 -21.18 -3.66
C VAL A 104 -1.59 -19.96 -4.17
N GLU A 105 -2.15 -19.28 -5.16
CA GLU A 105 -1.66 -18.00 -5.66
C GLU A 105 -2.40 -16.84 -4.98
N ILE A 106 -1.66 -15.87 -4.47
CA ILE A 106 -2.14 -14.70 -3.74
C ILE A 106 -1.67 -13.46 -4.47
N THR A 107 -2.58 -12.64 -4.97
CA THR A 107 -2.24 -11.38 -5.61
C THR A 107 -2.12 -10.28 -4.55
N LEU A 108 -0.93 -9.70 -4.40
CA LEU A 108 -0.71 -8.55 -3.54
C LEU A 108 -1.27 -7.28 -4.19
N THR A 109 -1.84 -6.40 -3.36
CA THR A 109 -2.44 -5.15 -3.79
C THR A 109 -1.99 -3.98 -2.94
N SER A 110 -1.89 -2.82 -3.57
CA SER A 110 -1.63 -1.53 -2.93
C SER A 110 -2.40 -0.43 -3.66
N THR A 111 -2.48 0.72 -3.04
CA THR A 111 -2.92 1.96 -3.67
C THR A 111 -1.79 2.97 -3.64
N ASP A 112 -1.68 3.75 -4.69
CA ASP A 112 -0.70 4.81 -4.86
C ASP A 112 -1.39 6.01 -5.50
N ILE A 113 -1.12 7.22 -4.99
CA ILE A 113 -1.81 8.45 -5.41
C ILE A 113 -1.36 8.87 -6.81
N GLU A 114 -0.05 8.77 -7.08
CA GLU A 114 0.54 9.12 -8.35
C GLU A 114 0.33 8.03 -9.42
N SER A 115 -0.10 6.85 -8.99
CA SER A 115 -0.26 5.65 -9.84
C SER A 115 1.06 5.15 -10.41
N ASP A 116 2.10 5.21 -9.60
CA ASP A 116 3.44 4.77 -9.97
C ASP A 116 3.55 3.24 -10.14
N THR A 117 4.65 2.81 -10.72
CA THR A 117 4.89 1.38 -10.90
C THR A 117 5.32 0.73 -9.59
N ILE A 118 4.45 -0.10 -9.04
CA ILE A 118 4.66 -0.74 -7.75
C ILE A 118 5.44 -2.04 -7.88
N THR A 119 6.40 -2.24 -6.98
CA THR A 119 7.09 -3.49 -6.73
C THR A 119 6.80 -3.99 -5.32
N TYR A 120 6.75 -5.31 -5.12
CA TYR A 120 6.45 -5.92 -3.82
C TYR A 120 7.65 -6.69 -3.27
N SER A 121 7.75 -6.74 -1.93
CA SER A 121 8.77 -7.50 -1.22
C SER A 121 8.16 -8.22 -0.02
N ILE A 122 8.58 -9.46 0.22
CA ILE A 122 8.24 -10.20 1.44
C ILE A 122 9.19 -9.76 2.55
N VAL A 123 8.63 -9.30 3.68
CA VAL A 123 9.39 -8.82 4.85
C VAL A 123 9.64 -9.95 5.85
N SER A 124 8.60 -10.72 6.19
CA SER A 124 8.71 -11.95 6.97
C SER A 124 8.02 -13.08 6.24
N ASP A 125 8.66 -14.24 6.19
CA ASP A 125 8.15 -15.40 5.48
C ASP A 125 7.26 -16.27 6.38
N VAL A 126 6.53 -17.21 5.77
CA VAL A 126 5.69 -18.21 6.43
C VAL A 126 6.51 -19.17 7.30
N SER A 127 5.86 -19.82 8.28
CA SER A 127 6.51 -20.79 9.17
C SER A 127 6.24 -22.25 8.78
N ASN A 128 5.12 -22.49 8.08
CA ASN A 128 4.63 -23.85 7.80
C ASN A 128 4.45 -24.09 6.30
N GLY A 129 5.36 -23.56 5.51
CA GLY A 129 5.33 -23.69 4.05
C GLY A 129 6.49 -22.97 3.40
N THR A 130 6.31 -22.65 2.13
CA THR A 130 7.24 -21.81 1.36
C THR A 130 6.47 -20.80 0.53
N THR A 131 7.06 -19.62 0.33
CA THR A 131 6.53 -18.63 -0.59
C THR A 131 7.47 -18.38 -1.77
N SER A 132 6.90 -18.01 -2.90
CA SER A 132 7.63 -17.57 -4.08
C SER A 132 6.93 -16.36 -4.68
N LEU A 133 7.59 -15.19 -4.70
CA LEU A 133 7.05 -13.95 -5.25
C LEU A 133 7.49 -13.77 -6.71
N SER A 134 6.53 -13.51 -7.59
CA SER A 134 6.76 -13.17 -8.99
C SER A 134 5.83 -12.02 -9.40
N GLY A 135 6.40 -10.84 -9.63
CA GLY A 135 5.63 -9.62 -9.88
C GLY A 135 4.73 -9.27 -8.71
N THR A 136 3.43 -9.33 -8.90
CA THR A 136 2.42 -9.08 -7.86
C THR A 136 1.88 -10.36 -7.21
N THR A 137 2.31 -11.54 -7.65
CA THR A 137 1.75 -12.82 -7.22
C THR A 137 2.72 -13.57 -6.31
N VAL A 138 2.24 -13.94 -5.14
CA VAL A 138 2.91 -14.87 -4.21
C VAL A 138 2.26 -16.24 -4.35
N THR A 139 3.06 -17.25 -4.70
CA THR A 139 2.65 -18.65 -4.61
C THR A 139 3.04 -19.18 -3.23
N TYR A 140 2.06 -19.56 -2.41
CA TYR A 140 2.27 -20.26 -1.15
C TYR A 140 2.07 -21.76 -1.36
N THR A 141 3.01 -22.54 -0.83
CA THR A 141 2.93 -24.03 -0.80
C THR A 141 3.05 -24.49 0.64
N PRO A 142 1.99 -25.07 1.24
CA PRO A 142 2.05 -25.57 2.61
C PRO A 142 3.07 -26.70 2.74
N THR A 143 3.64 -26.87 3.94
CA THR A 143 4.36 -28.11 4.29
C THR A 143 3.38 -29.29 4.24
N ALA A 144 3.83 -30.45 3.78
CA ALA A 144 3.00 -31.64 3.66
C ALA A 144 2.22 -31.94 4.95
N ASN A 145 0.92 -32.20 4.80
CA ASN A 145 -0.04 -32.49 5.89
C ASN A 145 -0.16 -31.35 6.94
N TYR A 146 0.27 -30.13 6.62
CA TYR A 146 0.05 -28.98 7.51
C TYR A 146 -1.36 -28.44 7.32
N ASN A 147 -2.10 -28.33 8.41
CA ASN A 147 -3.36 -27.60 8.47
C ASN A 147 -3.33 -26.60 9.64
N GLY A 148 -3.98 -25.46 9.48
CA GLY A 148 -3.97 -24.37 10.44
C GLY A 148 -3.81 -23.01 9.78
N THR A 149 -3.31 -22.03 10.53
CA THR A 149 -3.08 -20.67 10.05
C THR A 149 -1.60 -20.41 9.88
N ASP A 150 -1.21 -19.87 8.74
CA ASP A 150 0.13 -19.38 8.45
C ASP A 150 0.07 -17.92 8.03
N THR A 151 1.17 -17.18 8.16
CA THR A 151 1.22 -15.76 7.84
C THR A 151 2.55 -15.36 7.24
N PHE A 152 2.51 -14.40 6.35
CA PHE A 152 3.68 -13.63 5.93
C PHE A 152 3.37 -12.14 5.90
N THR A 153 4.40 -11.29 5.90
CA THR A 153 4.23 -9.85 5.78
C THR A 153 4.92 -9.33 4.53
N PHE A 154 4.39 -8.24 3.98
CA PHE A 154 4.89 -7.66 2.74
C PHE A 154 4.86 -6.13 2.79
N THR A 155 5.66 -5.52 1.91
CA THR A 155 5.65 -4.08 1.59
C THR A 155 5.53 -3.89 0.09
N ALA A 156 5.06 -2.72 -0.29
CA ALA A 156 5.07 -2.20 -1.65
C ALA A 156 6.09 -1.04 -1.74
N ASN A 157 6.68 -0.81 -2.91
CA ASN A 157 7.59 0.30 -3.18
C ASN A 157 7.28 0.87 -4.55
N ASP A 158 7.17 2.19 -4.66
CA ASP A 158 6.86 2.94 -5.88
C ASP A 158 8.11 3.35 -6.70
N GLY A 159 9.28 2.98 -6.22
CA GLY A 159 10.57 3.37 -6.78
C GLY A 159 11.25 4.49 -5.98
N THR A 160 10.55 5.11 -5.03
CA THR A 160 11.02 6.21 -4.18
C THR A 160 10.87 5.88 -2.70
N ASP A 161 9.67 5.50 -2.26
CA ASP A 161 9.32 5.24 -0.88
C ASP A 161 8.68 3.85 -0.69
N ASP A 162 8.86 3.29 0.51
CA ASP A 162 8.21 2.04 0.92
C ASP A 162 6.85 2.32 1.58
N SER A 163 5.91 1.42 1.36
CA SER A 163 4.60 1.42 2.03
C SER A 163 4.70 1.07 3.52
N ASN A 164 3.58 1.14 4.22
CA ASN A 164 3.40 0.39 5.46
C ASN A 164 3.56 -1.12 5.20
N THR A 165 3.93 -1.87 6.25
CA THR A 165 3.93 -3.33 6.23
C THR A 165 2.52 -3.86 6.49
N SER A 166 2.06 -4.79 5.66
CA SER A 166 0.78 -5.49 5.81
C SER A 166 0.97 -7.01 5.92
N THR A 167 -0.02 -7.67 6.50
CA THR A 167 -0.02 -9.11 6.76
C THR A 167 -0.94 -9.84 5.80
N VAL A 168 -0.47 -10.96 5.25
CA VAL A 168 -1.33 -11.95 4.60
C VAL A 168 -1.54 -13.12 5.56
N THR A 169 -2.81 -13.40 5.87
CA THR A 169 -3.21 -14.55 6.68
C THR A 169 -3.74 -15.65 5.78
N ILE A 170 -3.14 -16.85 5.88
CA ILE A 170 -3.49 -18.02 5.06
C ILE A 170 -4.12 -19.06 5.97
N THR A 171 -5.34 -19.50 5.64
CA THR A 171 -6.01 -20.60 6.30
C THR A 171 -5.84 -21.87 5.47
N VAL A 172 -5.16 -22.87 6.02
CA VAL A 172 -4.97 -24.17 5.40
C VAL A 172 -5.95 -25.16 6.02
N ALA A 173 -6.86 -25.67 5.21
CA ALA A 173 -7.87 -26.64 5.64
C ALA A 173 -7.31 -28.05 5.59
N SER A 174 -7.72 -28.92 6.53
CA SER A 174 -7.34 -30.34 6.49
C SER A 174 -8.15 -31.10 5.46
N VAL A 175 -7.48 -32.04 4.79
CA VAL A 175 -8.07 -33.00 3.84
C VAL A 175 -7.78 -34.40 4.38
N ASN A 176 -8.74 -35.31 4.26
CA ASN A 176 -8.55 -36.66 4.75
C ASN A 176 -7.57 -37.45 3.88
N ASP A 177 -6.48 -37.91 4.48
CA ASP A 177 -5.50 -38.80 3.85
C ASP A 177 -5.88 -40.27 4.01
N ALA A 178 -5.53 -41.06 3.00
CA ALA A 178 -5.71 -42.49 3.09
C ALA A 178 -4.65 -43.12 4.03
N PRO A 179 -5.04 -44.06 4.89
CA PRO A 179 -4.07 -44.75 5.76
C PRO A 179 -3.07 -45.60 4.95
N VAL A 180 -1.84 -45.62 5.38
CA VAL A 180 -0.77 -46.41 4.76
C VAL A 180 -0.52 -47.65 5.60
N ALA A 181 -0.76 -48.83 5.03
CA ALA A 181 -0.42 -50.09 5.68
C ALA A 181 1.07 -50.44 5.47
N ASN A 182 1.74 -50.74 6.55
CA ASN A 182 3.16 -51.17 6.54
C ASN A 182 3.27 -52.68 6.44
N ASN A 183 4.31 -53.16 5.73
CA ASN A 183 4.62 -54.58 5.69
C ASN A 183 5.07 -55.08 7.07
N VAL A 184 4.39 -56.08 7.56
CA VAL A 184 4.78 -56.75 8.83
C VAL A 184 5.40 -58.13 8.49
N THR A 185 6.60 -58.40 9.01
CA THR A 185 7.26 -59.70 8.91
C THR A 185 7.21 -60.39 10.26
N ALA A 186 6.70 -61.58 10.29
CA ALA A 186 6.75 -62.45 11.47
C ALA A 186 7.55 -63.71 11.16
N SER A 187 8.33 -64.15 12.12
CA SER A 187 9.09 -65.41 12.04
C SER A 187 8.73 -66.35 13.20
N THR A 188 8.58 -67.60 12.91
CA THR A 188 8.41 -68.63 13.95
C THR A 188 9.51 -69.67 13.80
N GLN A 189 9.96 -70.25 14.92
CA GLN A 189 10.90 -71.36 14.93
C GLN A 189 10.16 -72.69 14.88
N SER A 190 10.52 -73.53 13.93
CA SER A 190 10.09 -74.93 13.92
C SER A 190 10.80 -75.72 14.93
N ARG A 191 10.15 -76.29 15.95
CA ARG A 191 10.74 -77.29 16.87
C ARG A 191 10.28 -78.66 16.40
N THR A 192 11.28 -79.59 16.38
CA THR A 192 11.03 -81.01 16.25
C THR A 192 10.38 -81.52 17.54
N GLY A 193 9.09 -81.61 17.61
CA GLY A 193 8.30 -82.07 18.77
C GLY A 193 6.92 -81.44 18.80
N ASN A 194 5.94 -82.21 19.08
CA ASN A 194 4.50 -82.09 18.85
C ASN A 194 3.81 -80.97 19.65
N MET A 195 4.28 -79.74 19.55
CA MET A 195 3.55 -78.56 20.06
C MET A 195 3.56 -77.45 19.03
N LEU A 196 2.39 -77.14 18.46
CA LEU A 196 2.12 -75.92 17.70
C LEU A 196 2.09 -74.74 18.64
N GLN A 197 3.04 -73.83 18.51
CA GLN A 197 2.97 -72.50 19.17
C GLN A 197 2.29 -71.54 18.23
N ALA A 198 1.26 -70.92 18.71
CA ALA A 198 0.60 -69.84 17.99
C ALA A 198 1.48 -68.56 18.08
N VAL A 199 1.68 -67.90 16.96
CA VAL A 199 2.29 -66.55 16.90
C VAL A 199 1.17 -65.53 16.86
N THR A 200 1.14 -64.66 17.82
CA THR A 200 0.23 -63.52 17.81
C THR A 200 0.90 -62.38 17.05
N ILE A 201 0.28 -61.92 16.00
CA ILE A 201 0.69 -60.75 15.24
C ILE A 201 -0.25 -59.61 15.64
N THR A 202 0.29 -58.57 16.27
CA THR A 202 -0.43 -57.36 16.57
C THR A 202 -0.34 -56.43 15.37
N LEU A 203 -1.47 -55.98 14.87
CA LEU A 203 -1.53 -54.93 13.85
C LEU A 203 -1.78 -53.63 14.60
N ASP A 204 -0.83 -52.68 14.51
CA ASP A 204 -1.03 -51.32 15.04
C ASP A 204 -1.76 -50.46 13.98
N ALA A 205 -2.75 -49.70 14.42
CA ALA A 205 -3.57 -48.79 13.58
C ALA A 205 -2.98 -47.39 13.62
#